data_082f08846857f1da3b1cd6282d09eb1e
#
_entry.id   082f08846857f1da3b1cd6282d09eb1e
#
_cell.length_a   1.000
_cell.length_b   1.000
_cell.length_c   1.000
_cell.angle_alpha   90.00
_cell.angle_beta   90.00
_cell.angle_gamma   90.00
#
_symmetry.space_group_name_H-M   'P 1'
#
loop_
_entity.id
_entity.type
_entity.pdbx_description
1 polymer ?
#
loop_
_entity_poly.entity_id
_entity_poly.type
_entity_poly.pdbx_seq_one_letter_code
_entity_poly.pdbx_strand_id
1 'polypeptide(L)'
;MIKFLNKNFRSIDNKDKFFFVILTIFPLSLVIGNTIINLIFFSAIISFFINFNDASKYFKNEIIIIFFFFFLTLIINVFFSIDPINSLPRVLKILVVLIFIIEIMRLFNKYDFSLLENIFKIWTLIFFIILIDVFFELYFGFNTIGFKSNLPTRVASFFGDELVVGAFIHGFALFTIGYLAFKKTNNL
;
A
#
# COMPACT_ATOMS: atom_id res chain seq x y z
N MET A 1 -18.11 -12.26 -10.73
CA MET A 1 -17.25 -11.43 -9.90
C MET A 1 -18.01 -10.72 -8.76
N ILE A 2 -19.05 -9.93 -9.02
CA ILE A 2 -19.81 -9.17 -7.99
C ILE A 2 -20.50 -10.07 -6.95
N LYS A 3 -21.12 -11.22 -7.35
CA LYS A 3 -21.75 -12.17 -6.41
C LYS A 3 -20.73 -12.84 -5.47
N PHE A 4 -19.51 -13.09 -5.94
CA PHE A 4 -18.44 -13.73 -5.18
C PHE A 4 -17.84 -12.77 -4.14
N LEU A 5 -17.63 -11.50 -4.54
CA LEU A 5 -17.22 -10.43 -3.62
C LEU A 5 -18.25 -10.24 -2.49
N ASN A 6 -19.53 -10.33 -2.82
CA ASN A 6 -20.62 -10.12 -1.85
C ASN A 6 -20.72 -11.24 -0.79
N LYS A 7 -20.40 -12.49 -1.15
CA LYS A 7 -20.42 -13.62 -0.20
C LYS A 7 -19.26 -13.53 0.80
N ASN A 8 -18.07 -13.25 0.32
CA ASN A 8 -16.87 -13.16 1.17
C ASN A 8 -16.86 -11.87 2.03
N PHE A 9 -17.41 -10.78 1.52
CA PHE A 9 -17.52 -9.54 2.27
C PHE A 9 -18.47 -9.62 3.47
N ARG A 10 -19.48 -10.52 3.42
CA ARG A 10 -20.41 -10.76 4.55
C ARG A 10 -19.76 -11.44 5.74
N SER A 11 -18.69 -12.21 5.54
CA SER A 11 -17.95 -12.89 6.62
C SER A 11 -16.96 -11.99 7.35
N ILE A 12 -16.73 -10.75 6.85
CA ILE A 12 -15.85 -9.79 7.50
C ILE A 12 -16.63 -9.03 8.59
N ASP A 13 -16.04 -8.88 9.75
CA ASP A 13 -16.60 -8.08 10.84
C ASP A 13 -16.86 -6.65 10.40
N ASN A 14 -17.96 -6.05 10.86
CA ASN A 14 -18.33 -4.69 10.47
C ASN A 14 -17.24 -3.65 10.79
N LYS A 15 -16.48 -3.86 11.89
CA LYS A 15 -15.36 -3.01 12.28
C LYS A 15 -14.19 -3.03 11.28
N ASP A 16 -14.01 -4.14 10.60
CA ASP A 16 -12.89 -4.36 9.67
C ASP A 16 -13.25 -4.06 8.22
N LYS A 17 -14.55 -4.06 7.88
CA LYS A 17 -15.02 -3.83 6.49
C LYS A 17 -14.49 -2.54 5.90
N PHE A 18 -14.49 -1.48 6.69
CA PHE A 18 -14.02 -0.17 6.23
C PHE A 18 -12.54 -0.22 5.83
N PHE A 19 -11.69 -0.74 6.72
CA PHE A 19 -10.25 -0.84 6.44
C PHE A 19 -9.96 -1.85 5.33
N PHE A 20 -10.72 -2.94 5.23
CA PHE A 20 -10.60 -3.92 4.15
C PHE A 20 -10.86 -3.30 2.76
N VAL A 21 -11.91 -2.47 2.62
CA VAL A 21 -12.20 -1.75 1.38
C VAL A 21 -11.08 -0.79 1.02
N ILE A 22 -10.60 -0.03 2.00
CA ILE A 22 -9.52 0.94 1.80
C ILE A 22 -8.22 0.23 1.41
N LEU A 23 -7.88 -0.87 2.07
CA LEU A 23 -6.72 -1.67 1.71
C LEU A 23 -6.83 -2.20 0.26
N THR A 24 -8.02 -2.57 -0.18
CA THR A 24 -8.24 -3.06 -1.55
C THR A 24 -7.89 -2.01 -2.61
N ILE A 25 -8.17 -0.73 -2.35
CA ILE A 25 -7.89 0.37 -3.29
C ILE A 25 -6.51 1.01 -3.08
N PHE A 26 -5.70 0.51 -2.16
CA PHE A 26 -4.40 1.09 -1.81
C PHE A 26 -3.47 1.33 -3.02
N PRO A 27 -3.27 0.40 -3.99
CA PRO A 27 -2.42 0.68 -5.15
C PRO A 27 -2.93 1.85 -5.99
N LEU A 28 -4.25 1.99 -6.09
CA LEU A 28 -4.87 3.07 -6.85
C LEU A 28 -4.61 4.44 -6.18
N SER A 29 -4.55 4.47 -4.85
CA SER A 29 -4.24 5.71 -4.12
C SER A 29 -2.85 6.26 -4.42
N LEU A 30 -1.88 5.37 -4.67
CA LEU A 30 -0.53 5.76 -5.07
C LEU A 30 -0.51 6.44 -6.45
N VAL A 31 -1.47 6.09 -7.30
CA VAL A 31 -1.64 6.70 -8.63
C VAL A 31 -2.34 8.05 -8.54
N ILE A 32 -3.39 8.15 -7.69
CA ILE A 32 -4.19 9.36 -7.57
C ILE A 32 -3.42 10.48 -6.84
N GLY A 33 -2.52 10.11 -5.92
CA GLY A 33 -1.60 11.05 -5.28
C GLY A 33 -1.74 11.16 -3.76
N ASN A 34 -0.93 12.05 -3.19
CA ASN A 34 -0.66 12.17 -1.77
C ASN A 34 -1.91 12.38 -0.89
N THR A 35 -2.93 13.08 -1.38
CA THR A 35 -4.17 13.32 -0.61
C THR A 35 -4.88 12.02 -0.29
N ILE A 36 -5.02 11.12 -1.27
CA ILE A 36 -5.70 9.84 -1.07
C ILE A 36 -4.85 8.89 -0.22
N ILE A 37 -3.52 8.91 -0.39
CA ILE A 37 -2.60 8.15 0.47
C ILE A 37 -2.77 8.57 1.94
N ASN A 38 -2.83 9.87 2.22
CA ASN A 38 -3.03 10.38 3.57
C ASN A 38 -4.40 9.96 4.15
N LEU A 39 -5.47 9.92 3.35
CA LEU A 39 -6.77 9.41 3.76
C LEU A 39 -6.72 7.91 4.12
N ILE A 40 -5.97 7.11 3.37
CA ILE A 40 -5.77 5.70 3.68
C ILE A 40 -5.03 5.52 5.01
N PHE A 41 -3.95 6.25 5.21
CA PHE A 41 -3.23 6.22 6.47
C PHE A 41 -4.07 6.69 7.65
N PHE A 42 -4.85 7.75 7.46
CA PHE A 42 -5.80 8.21 8.49
C PHE A 42 -6.84 7.15 8.84
N SER A 43 -7.35 6.44 7.84
CA SER A 43 -8.28 5.33 8.06
C SER A 43 -7.65 4.16 8.80
N ALA A 44 -6.37 3.88 8.56
CA ALA A 44 -5.62 2.87 9.31
C ALA A 44 -5.49 3.25 10.80
N ILE A 45 -5.25 4.53 11.10
CA ILE A 45 -5.22 5.04 12.46
C ILE A 45 -6.60 4.84 13.13
N ILE A 46 -7.69 5.18 12.46
CA ILE A 46 -9.05 4.97 12.98
C ILE A 46 -9.29 3.47 13.25
N SER A 47 -8.96 2.60 12.29
CA SER A 47 -9.10 1.15 12.43
C SER A 47 -8.29 0.61 13.61
N PHE A 48 -7.07 1.09 13.77
CA PHE A 48 -6.19 0.73 14.88
C PHE A 48 -6.82 1.06 16.24
N PHE A 49 -7.36 2.25 16.42
CA PHE A 49 -8.01 2.62 17.68
C PHE A 49 -9.29 1.83 17.93
N ILE A 50 -10.10 1.55 16.91
CA ILE A 50 -11.31 0.73 17.03
C ILE A 50 -10.96 -0.70 17.48
N ASN A 51 -9.82 -1.24 17.02
CA ASN A 51 -9.39 -2.61 17.24
C ASN A 51 -8.15 -2.68 18.16
N PHE A 52 -7.93 -1.68 19.02
CA PHE A 52 -6.70 -1.52 19.80
C PHE A 52 -6.28 -2.77 20.58
N ASN A 53 -7.24 -3.46 21.23
CA ASN A 53 -6.96 -4.67 22.01
C ASN A 53 -6.36 -5.81 21.16
N ASP A 54 -6.78 -5.93 19.92
CA ASP A 54 -6.26 -6.94 19.00
C ASP A 54 -4.98 -6.46 18.32
N ALA A 55 -4.92 -5.20 17.92
CA ALA A 55 -3.76 -4.59 17.27
C ALA A 55 -2.54 -4.52 18.20
N SER A 56 -2.75 -4.23 19.50
CA SER A 56 -1.66 -4.11 20.49
C SER A 56 -0.86 -5.39 20.69
N LYS A 57 -1.44 -6.56 20.39
CA LYS A 57 -0.74 -7.85 20.47
C LYS A 57 0.47 -7.92 19.49
N TYR A 58 0.42 -7.16 18.41
CA TYR A 58 1.46 -7.13 17.38
C TYR A 58 2.66 -6.26 17.76
N PHE A 59 2.59 -5.42 18.80
CA PHE A 59 3.77 -4.68 19.28
C PHE A 59 4.93 -5.59 19.73
N LYS A 60 4.63 -6.84 20.07
CA LYS A 60 5.66 -7.85 20.41
C LYS A 60 6.22 -8.58 19.20
N ASN A 61 5.74 -8.30 17.99
CA ASN A 61 6.23 -8.93 16.78
C ASN A 61 7.63 -8.39 16.45
N GLU A 62 8.55 -9.29 16.08
CA GLU A 62 9.95 -8.95 15.80
C GLU A 62 10.08 -7.89 14.69
N ILE A 63 9.27 -7.99 13.62
CA ILE A 63 9.28 -7.02 12.52
C ILE A 63 8.90 -5.62 13.02
N ILE A 64 7.89 -5.53 13.90
CA ILE A 64 7.45 -4.26 14.48
C ILE A 64 8.50 -3.68 15.41
N ILE A 65 9.17 -4.53 16.19
CA ILE A 65 10.26 -4.12 17.08
C ILE A 65 11.43 -3.57 16.25
N ILE A 66 11.85 -4.25 15.20
CA ILE A 66 12.92 -3.80 14.29
C ILE A 66 12.54 -2.44 13.66
N PHE A 67 11.30 -2.33 13.18
CA PHE A 67 10.81 -1.07 12.58
C PHE A 67 10.76 0.07 13.59
N PHE A 68 10.41 -0.23 14.85
CA PHE A 68 10.42 0.76 15.93
C PHE A 68 11.84 1.24 16.25
N PHE A 69 12.82 0.35 16.30
CA PHE A 69 14.24 0.75 16.45
C PHE A 69 14.72 1.61 15.28
N PHE A 70 14.35 1.25 14.06
CA PHE A 70 14.64 2.08 12.89
C PHE A 70 14.02 3.49 13.03
N PHE A 71 12.76 3.57 13.49
CA PHE A 71 12.13 4.85 13.75
C PHE A 71 12.87 5.67 14.82
N LEU A 72 13.34 5.05 15.92
CA LEU A 72 14.13 5.72 16.94
C LEU A 72 15.44 6.29 16.38
N THR A 73 16.15 5.55 15.52
CA THR A 73 17.36 6.08 14.87
C THR A 73 17.07 7.30 14.00
N LEU A 74 15.92 7.32 13.32
CA LEU A 74 15.51 8.47 12.52
C LEU A 74 15.18 9.69 13.40
N ILE A 75 14.52 9.48 14.54
CA ILE A 75 14.28 10.58 15.52
C ILE A 75 15.60 11.17 16.01
N ILE A 76 16.57 10.33 16.36
CA ILE A 76 17.90 10.80 16.78
C ILE A 76 18.53 11.63 15.64
N ASN A 77 18.45 11.16 14.40
CA ASN A 77 18.99 11.89 13.25
C ASN A 77 18.33 13.27 13.01
N VAL A 78 17.07 13.47 13.41
CA VAL A 78 16.41 14.78 13.32
C VAL A 78 17.18 15.84 14.13
N PHE A 79 17.69 15.50 15.33
CA PHE A 79 18.43 16.44 16.16
C PHE A 79 19.76 16.89 15.54
N PHE A 80 20.32 16.07 14.63
CA PHE A 80 21.56 16.36 13.91
C PHE A 80 21.31 16.87 12.48
N SER A 81 20.06 17.05 12.07
CA SER A 81 19.72 17.50 10.73
C SER A 81 19.98 19.01 10.58
N ILE A 82 20.25 19.45 9.35
CA ILE A 82 20.44 20.87 9.01
C ILE A 82 19.13 21.65 9.25
N ASP A 83 17.97 20.99 9.07
CA ASP A 83 16.63 21.56 9.25
C ASP A 83 15.73 20.61 10.06
N PRO A 84 15.81 20.64 11.41
CA PRO A 84 15.00 19.76 12.27
C PRO A 84 13.50 20.00 12.14
N ILE A 85 13.08 21.26 11.92
CA ILE A 85 11.65 21.62 11.86
C ILE A 85 10.96 20.95 10.67
N ASN A 86 11.59 20.94 9.50
CA ASN A 86 11.05 20.29 8.30
C ASN A 86 11.32 18.78 8.27
N SER A 87 12.31 18.29 9.03
CA SER A 87 12.64 16.86 9.10
C SER A 87 11.69 16.10 10.03
N LEU A 88 11.29 16.68 11.16
CA LEU A 88 10.44 16.04 12.15
C LEU A 88 9.07 15.53 11.59
N PRO A 89 8.29 16.32 10.83
CA PRO A 89 7.04 15.84 10.26
C PRO A 89 7.21 14.65 9.31
N ARG A 90 8.34 14.59 8.59
CA ARG A 90 8.65 13.46 7.68
C ARG A 90 8.89 12.18 8.47
N VAL A 91 9.65 12.27 9.56
CA VAL A 91 9.92 11.14 10.44
C VAL A 91 8.65 10.67 11.16
N LEU A 92 7.79 11.61 11.62
CA LEU A 92 6.52 11.25 12.25
C LEU A 92 5.56 10.48 11.32
N LYS A 93 5.63 10.72 10.00
CA LYS A 93 4.86 9.92 9.02
C LYS A 93 5.23 8.43 9.07
N ILE A 94 6.43 8.07 9.48
CA ILE A 94 6.88 6.68 9.60
C ILE A 94 6.11 5.94 10.72
N LEU A 95 5.70 6.63 11.80
CA LEU A 95 4.80 6.04 12.80
C LEU A 95 3.45 5.67 12.20
N VAL A 96 2.94 6.49 11.31
CA VAL A 96 1.67 6.21 10.63
C VAL A 96 1.80 4.98 9.73
N VAL A 97 2.94 4.83 9.04
CA VAL A 97 3.26 3.62 8.26
C VAL A 97 3.36 2.40 9.18
N LEU A 98 3.96 2.53 10.37
CA LEU A 98 4.02 1.45 11.36
C LEU A 98 2.61 1.00 11.80
N ILE A 99 1.71 1.93 12.10
CA ILE A 99 0.31 1.63 12.42
C ILE A 99 -0.37 0.91 11.25
N PHE A 100 -0.15 1.36 10.02
CA PHE A 100 -0.69 0.72 8.81
C PHE A 100 -0.20 -0.72 8.67
N ILE A 101 1.09 -0.98 8.92
CA ILE A 101 1.66 -2.34 8.90
C ILE A 101 1.01 -3.22 9.98
N ILE A 102 0.84 -2.71 11.21
CA ILE A 102 0.17 -3.44 12.29
C ILE A 102 -1.25 -3.83 11.89
N GLU A 103 -2.01 -2.92 11.30
CA GLU A 103 -3.37 -3.18 10.86
C GLU A 103 -3.43 -4.22 9.72
N ILE A 104 -2.50 -4.18 8.78
CA ILE A 104 -2.37 -5.22 7.75
C ILE A 104 -2.08 -6.57 8.39
N MET A 105 -1.11 -6.66 9.29
CA MET A 105 -0.76 -7.90 9.99
C MET A 105 -1.95 -8.43 10.80
N ARG A 106 -2.69 -7.56 11.47
CA ARG A 106 -3.91 -7.93 12.19
C ARG A 106 -4.97 -8.55 11.27
N LEU A 107 -5.25 -7.91 10.13
CA LEU A 107 -6.20 -8.44 9.14
C LEU A 107 -5.74 -9.79 8.59
N PHE A 108 -4.46 -9.91 8.23
CA PHE A 108 -3.91 -11.12 7.61
C PHE A 108 -3.89 -12.32 8.58
N ASN A 109 -3.75 -12.06 9.88
CA ASN A 109 -3.82 -13.10 10.89
C ASN A 109 -5.25 -13.44 11.35
N LYS A 110 -6.19 -12.49 11.19
CA LYS A 110 -7.58 -12.68 11.59
C LYS A 110 -8.41 -13.40 10.54
N TYR A 111 -8.12 -13.17 9.27
CA TYR A 111 -8.91 -13.67 8.15
C TYR A 111 -8.15 -14.68 7.30
N ASP A 112 -8.86 -15.68 6.81
CA ASP A 112 -8.32 -16.71 5.93
C ASP A 112 -7.79 -16.10 4.62
N PHE A 113 -6.77 -16.74 4.06
CA PHE A 113 -6.17 -16.34 2.79
C PHE A 113 -7.19 -16.21 1.65
N SER A 114 -8.23 -17.04 1.64
CA SER A 114 -9.31 -16.99 0.63
C SER A 114 -10.04 -15.63 0.58
N LEU A 115 -10.15 -14.93 1.72
CA LEU A 115 -10.72 -13.60 1.80
C LEU A 115 -9.74 -12.54 1.29
N LEU A 116 -8.47 -12.69 1.67
CA LEU A 116 -7.40 -11.78 1.28
C LEU A 116 -7.02 -11.93 -0.19
N GLU A 117 -7.24 -13.10 -0.78
CA GLU A 117 -6.97 -13.36 -2.19
C GLU A 117 -7.66 -12.37 -3.14
N ASN A 118 -8.83 -11.85 -2.75
CA ASN A 118 -9.53 -10.84 -3.55
C ASN A 118 -8.77 -9.50 -3.58
N ILE A 119 -8.18 -9.09 -2.45
CA ILE A 119 -7.31 -7.90 -2.39
C ILE A 119 -6.15 -8.11 -3.36
N PHE A 120 -5.47 -9.25 -3.28
CA PHE A 120 -4.31 -9.55 -4.09
C PHE A 120 -4.61 -9.61 -5.58
N LYS A 121 -5.78 -10.16 -5.96
CA LYS A 121 -6.26 -10.15 -7.35
C LYS A 121 -6.46 -8.72 -7.88
N ILE A 122 -7.05 -7.84 -7.07
CA ILE A 122 -7.31 -6.45 -7.46
C ILE A 122 -5.98 -5.68 -7.57
N TRP A 123 -5.05 -5.87 -6.62
CA TRP A 123 -3.73 -5.26 -6.68
C TRP A 123 -2.94 -5.70 -7.92
N THR A 124 -2.96 -7.01 -8.22
CA THR A 124 -2.35 -7.56 -9.43
C THR A 124 -2.97 -6.99 -10.70
N LEU A 125 -4.30 -6.85 -10.74
CA LEU A 125 -5.00 -6.25 -11.88
C LEU A 125 -4.59 -4.78 -12.09
N ILE A 126 -4.57 -3.98 -11.01
CA ILE A 126 -4.14 -2.57 -11.07
C ILE A 126 -2.69 -2.49 -11.54
N PHE A 127 -1.81 -3.35 -11.02
CA PHE A 127 -0.42 -3.41 -11.46
C PHE A 127 -0.29 -3.65 -12.97
N PHE A 128 -1.02 -4.63 -13.53
CA PHE A 128 -0.96 -4.91 -14.95
C PHE A 128 -1.53 -3.77 -15.81
N ILE A 129 -2.59 -3.09 -15.37
CA ILE A 129 -3.14 -1.93 -16.07
C ILE A 129 -2.07 -0.83 -16.16
N ILE A 130 -1.39 -0.53 -15.07
CA ILE A 130 -0.33 0.49 -15.04
C ILE A 130 0.87 0.03 -15.89
N LEU A 131 1.25 -1.23 -15.83
CA LEU A 131 2.35 -1.77 -16.61
C LEU A 131 2.08 -1.65 -18.12
N ILE A 132 0.86 -1.96 -18.57
CA ILE A 132 0.44 -1.80 -19.97
C ILE A 132 0.51 -0.33 -20.38
N ASP A 133 0.03 0.58 -19.52
CA ASP A 133 0.07 2.02 -19.82
C ASP A 133 1.50 2.56 -19.90
N VAL A 134 2.41 2.08 -19.06
CA VAL A 134 3.85 2.40 -19.13
C VAL A 134 4.45 1.97 -20.48
N PHE A 135 4.16 0.75 -20.94
CA PHE A 135 4.63 0.30 -22.27
C PHE A 135 4.00 1.08 -23.39
N PHE A 136 2.74 1.45 -23.28
CA PHE A 136 2.06 2.29 -24.25
C PHE A 136 2.73 3.67 -24.34
N GLU A 137 3.00 4.33 -23.23
CA GLU A 137 3.68 5.62 -23.19
C GLU A 137 5.11 5.53 -23.73
N LEU A 138 5.85 4.46 -23.42
CA LEU A 138 7.18 4.22 -23.97
C LEU A 138 7.18 4.17 -25.51
N TYR A 139 6.13 3.61 -26.11
CA TYR A 139 6.04 3.45 -27.55
C TYR A 139 5.47 4.69 -28.26
N PHE A 140 4.43 5.31 -27.71
CA PHE A 140 3.70 6.42 -28.35
C PHE A 140 4.13 7.80 -27.85
N GLY A 141 4.90 7.90 -26.76
CA GLY A 141 5.32 9.17 -26.17
C GLY A 141 4.22 9.91 -25.38
N PHE A 142 3.08 9.26 -25.13
CA PHE A 142 1.99 9.72 -24.28
C PHE A 142 1.25 8.52 -23.67
N ASN A 143 0.62 8.69 -22.51
CA ASN A 143 -0.13 7.63 -21.86
C ASN A 143 -1.50 7.38 -22.52
N THR A 144 -2.20 6.33 -22.12
CA THR A 144 -3.50 5.94 -22.72
C THR A 144 -4.59 7.01 -22.59
N ILE A 145 -4.45 7.99 -21.66
CA ILE A 145 -5.36 9.12 -21.47
C ILE A 145 -4.92 10.34 -22.33
N GLY A 146 -3.72 10.32 -22.89
CA GLY A 146 -3.19 11.39 -23.73
C GLY A 146 -2.27 12.38 -23.00
N PHE A 147 -1.92 12.13 -21.73
CA PHE A 147 -0.93 12.95 -21.02
C PHE A 147 0.50 12.57 -21.45
N LYS A 148 1.36 13.59 -21.51
CA LYS A 148 2.79 13.44 -21.78
C LYS A 148 3.56 13.75 -20.50
N SER A 149 4.65 13.00 -20.27
CA SER A 149 5.59 13.36 -19.21
C SER A 149 6.23 14.73 -19.49
N ASN A 150 6.36 15.56 -18.47
CA ASN A 150 7.08 16.84 -18.56
C ASN A 150 8.58 16.65 -18.81
N LEU A 151 9.11 15.44 -18.56
CA LEU A 151 10.49 15.07 -18.82
C LEU A 151 10.54 14.09 -19.99
N PRO A 152 11.10 14.50 -21.16
CA PRO A 152 11.04 13.70 -22.40
C PRO A 152 11.77 12.35 -22.32
N THR A 153 12.62 12.15 -21.31
CA THR A 153 13.37 10.89 -21.10
C THR A 153 12.73 9.96 -20.07
N ARG A 154 11.56 10.33 -19.51
CA ARG A 154 10.92 9.58 -18.43
C ARG A 154 9.46 9.29 -18.74
N VAL A 155 9.03 8.12 -18.30
CA VAL A 155 7.63 7.69 -18.37
C VAL A 155 6.94 8.09 -17.08
N ALA A 156 5.77 8.70 -17.19
CA ALA A 156 4.94 9.13 -16.07
C ALA A 156 3.70 8.26 -15.87
N SER A 157 3.21 7.60 -16.92
CA SER A 157 1.97 6.82 -16.91
C SER A 157 0.82 7.65 -16.31
N PHE A 158 0.03 7.07 -15.42
CA PHE A 158 -1.06 7.76 -14.72
C PHE A 158 -0.61 8.63 -13.53
N PHE A 159 0.67 8.65 -13.21
CA PHE A 159 1.20 9.40 -12.04
C PHE A 159 1.43 10.88 -12.33
N GLY A 160 1.17 11.34 -13.56
CA GLY A 160 1.34 12.75 -13.95
C GLY A 160 2.79 13.21 -13.81
N ASP A 161 3.00 14.30 -13.08
CA ASP A 161 4.33 14.88 -12.88
C ASP A 161 5.17 14.17 -11.80
N GLU A 162 4.57 13.24 -11.05
CA GLU A 162 5.28 12.50 -10.00
C GLU A 162 6.10 11.36 -10.61
N LEU A 163 7.42 11.41 -10.41
CA LEU A 163 8.37 10.43 -10.94
C LEU A 163 8.45 9.15 -10.08
N VAL A 164 7.31 8.63 -9.65
CA VAL A 164 7.20 7.48 -8.74
C VAL A 164 6.88 6.15 -9.44
N VAL A 165 6.69 6.18 -10.76
CA VAL A 165 6.34 4.98 -11.58
C VAL A 165 7.29 3.83 -11.32
N GLY A 166 8.60 4.08 -11.33
CA GLY A 166 9.61 3.04 -11.08
C GLY A 166 9.50 2.40 -9.71
N ALA A 167 9.25 3.20 -8.66
CA ALA A 167 9.06 2.69 -7.31
C ALA A 167 7.78 1.85 -7.19
N PHE A 168 6.68 2.31 -7.83
CA PHE A 168 5.43 1.55 -7.91
C PHE A 168 5.63 0.20 -8.60
N ILE A 169 6.24 0.19 -9.80
CA ILE A 169 6.48 -1.05 -10.55
C ILE A 169 7.36 -1.99 -9.74
N HIS A 170 8.45 -1.51 -9.14
CA HIS A 170 9.35 -2.34 -8.33
C HIS A 170 8.60 -3.01 -7.17
N GLY A 171 7.85 -2.25 -6.37
CA GLY A 171 7.14 -2.79 -5.22
C GLY A 171 6.04 -3.78 -5.62
N PHE A 172 5.20 -3.42 -6.59
CA PHE A 172 4.08 -4.28 -6.99
C PHE A 172 4.47 -5.45 -7.90
N ALA A 173 5.60 -5.38 -8.62
CA ALA A 173 6.14 -6.52 -9.34
C ALA A 173 6.56 -7.63 -8.36
N LEU A 174 7.32 -7.29 -7.32
CA LEU A 174 7.73 -8.25 -6.28
C LEU A 174 6.51 -8.87 -5.59
N PHE A 175 5.52 -8.03 -5.23
CA PHE A 175 4.27 -8.48 -4.65
C PHE A 175 3.50 -9.44 -5.59
N THR A 176 3.36 -9.08 -6.86
CA THR A 176 2.62 -9.86 -7.86
C THR A 176 3.29 -11.21 -8.12
N ILE A 177 4.62 -11.22 -8.27
CA ILE A 177 5.40 -12.45 -8.44
C ILE A 177 5.24 -13.36 -7.22
N GLY A 178 5.36 -12.81 -6.00
CA GLY A 178 5.17 -13.55 -4.76
C GLY A 178 3.77 -14.16 -4.65
N TYR A 179 2.73 -13.38 -4.97
CA TYR A 179 1.35 -13.86 -4.96
C TYR A 179 1.10 -14.99 -5.99
N LEU A 180 1.59 -14.83 -7.22
CA LEU A 180 1.43 -15.84 -8.27
C LEU A 180 2.18 -17.12 -7.95
N ALA A 181 3.39 -17.02 -7.41
CA ALA A 181 4.18 -18.17 -6.96
C ALA A 181 3.47 -18.95 -5.84
N PHE A 182 2.96 -18.23 -4.83
CA PHE A 182 2.21 -18.83 -3.72
C PHE A 182 0.93 -19.53 -4.21
N LYS A 183 0.21 -18.92 -5.13
CA LYS A 183 -1.00 -19.50 -5.71
C LYS A 183 -0.71 -20.79 -6.49
N LYS A 184 0.42 -20.84 -7.21
CA LYS A 184 0.82 -22.05 -7.95
C LYS A 184 1.11 -23.21 -7.01
N THR A 185 1.78 -22.97 -5.90
CA THR A 185 2.12 -24.03 -4.92
C THR A 185 0.90 -24.58 -4.19
N ASN A 186 -0.14 -23.78 -3.97
CA ASN A 186 -1.37 -24.24 -3.29
C ASN A 186 -2.38 -24.93 -4.23
N ASN A 187 -2.15 -24.88 -5.55
CA ASN A 187 -2.99 -25.59 -6.53
C ASN A 187 -2.38 -26.92 -7.01
N LEU A 188 -1.21 -27.32 -6.48
CA LEU A 188 -0.55 -28.60 -6.67
C LEU A 188 -0.84 -29.52 -5.47
#